data_1e4cb3aadf692726c1a09a20a25852e4
#
_entry.id   1e4cb3aadf692726c1a09a20a25852e4
#
_cell.length_a   1.000
_cell.length_b   1.000
_cell.length_c   1.000
_cell.angle_alpha   90.00
_cell.angle_beta   90.00
_cell.angle_gamma   90.00
#
_symmetry.space_group_name_H-M   'P 1'
#
loop_
_entity.id
_entity.type
_entity.pdbx_description
1 polymer ?
#
loop_
_entity_poly.entity_id
_entity_poly.type
_entity_poly.pdbx_seq_one_letter_code
_entity_poly.pdbx_strand_id
1 'polypeptide(L)'
;SLCALLSKVWRLLYRAEASTSPPRFNGAVVAYLGKLLDAGLAFRRRRPGAAVHDLLTTDLAADPLLEVARIYAFAGEALSDAARAKMKALLADRAKAPRHVYAAADFGLEPADLDRRFAKYKREFGV
;
A
#
# COMPACT_ATOMS: atom_id res chain seq x y z
N SER A 1 -1.48 7.17 4.17
CA SER A 1 -2.43 6.11 4.54
C SER A 1 -3.68 6.17 3.66
N LEU A 2 -4.24 5.01 3.28
CA LEU A 2 -5.49 4.95 2.49
C LEU A 2 -6.65 5.58 3.25
N CYS A 3 -6.75 5.36 4.56
CA CYS A 3 -7.76 6.00 5.39
C CYS A 3 -7.67 7.54 5.32
N ALA A 4 -6.48 8.12 5.33
CA ALA A 4 -6.29 9.56 5.20
C ALA A 4 -6.77 10.09 3.84
N LEU A 5 -6.47 9.37 2.74
CA LEU A 5 -6.95 9.72 1.41
C LEU A 5 -8.48 9.67 1.33
N LEU A 6 -9.07 8.57 1.79
CA LEU A 6 -10.52 8.38 1.76
C LEU A 6 -11.25 9.34 2.70
N SER A 7 -10.63 9.74 3.84
CA SER A 7 -11.17 10.79 4.70
C SER A 7 -11.27 12.13 3.98
N LYS A 8 -10.26 12.49 3.15
CA LYS A 8 -10.32 13.70 2.33
C LYS A 8 -11.46 13.64 1.30
N VAL A 9 -11.60 12.52 0.60
CA VAL A 9 -12.68 12.30 -0.36
C VAL A 9 -14.05 12.38 0.33
N TRP A 10 -14.19 11.72 1.50
CA TRP A 10 -15.42 11.74 2.28
C TRP A 10 -15.81 13.17 2.71
N ARG A 11 -14.84 13.97 3.18
CA ARG A 11 -15.08 15.39 3.54
C ARG A 11 -15.55 16.21 2.35
N LEU A 12 -14.97 16.00 1.18
CA LEU A 12 -15.37 16.71 -0.06
C LEU A 12 -16.80 16.34 -0.47
N LEU A 13 -17.14 15.06 -0.45
CA LEU A 13 -18.44 14.57 -0.89
C LEU A 13 -19.58 14.95 0.07
N TYR A 14 -19.34 14.91 1.36
CA TYR A 14 -20.36 15.14 2.38
C TYR A 14 -20.25 16.51 3.06
N ARG A 15 -19.35 17.39 2.61
CA ARG A 15 -19.09 18.70 3.21
C ARG A 15 -18.90 18.63 4.73
N ALA A 16 -18.25 17.58 5.21
CA ALA A 16 -18.08 17.32 6.62
C ALA A 16 -16.99 18.19 7.22
N GLU A 17 -17.25 18.78 8.37
CA GLU A 17 -16.27 19.60 9.12
C GLU A 17 -15.23 18.76 9.87
N ALA A 18 -15.53 17.48 10.14
CA ALA A 18 -14.63 16.58 10.86
C ALA A 18 -13.31 16.37 10.10
N SER A 19 -12.20 16.37 10.84
CA SER A 19 -10.86 16.17 10.26
C SER A 19 -10.62 14.77 9.73
N THR A 20 -11.34 13.77 10.24
CA THR A 20 -11.26 12.36 9.84
C THR A 20 -12.65 11.80 9.52
N SER A 21 -12.70 10.71 8.74
CA SER A 21 -13.93 9.98 8.47
C SER A 21 -14.41 9.23 9.74
N PRO A 22 -15.73 8.97 9.87
CA PRO A 22 -16.27 8.23 11.01
C PRO A 22 -15.61 6.86 11.19
N PRO A 23 -15.43 6.35 12.43
CA PRO A 23 -14.87 5.02 12.67
C PRO A 23 -15.56 3.90 11.92
N ARG A 24 -16.89 3.96 11.79
CA ARG A 24 -17.67 3.00 10.97
C ARG A 24 -17.21 2.93 9.51
N PHE A 25 -16.90 4.08 8.92
CA PHE A 25 -16.43 4.16 7.54
C PHE A 25 -15.04 3.53 7.42
N ASN A 26 -14.13 3.85 8.34
CA ASN A 26 -12.79 3.28 8.36
C ASN A 26 -12.82 1.77 8.60
N GLY A 27 -13.69 1.28 9.49
CA GLY A 27 -13.93 -0.15 9.69
C GLY A 27 -14.42 -0.85 8.42
N ALA A 28 -15.34 -0.23 7.67
CA ALA A 28 -15.81 -0.77 6.39
C ALA A 28 -14.70 -0.82 5.34
N VAL A 29 -13.82 0.19 5.29
CA VAL A 29 -12.63 0.20 4.42
C VAL A 29 -11.70 -0.96 4.77
N VAL A 30 -11.40 -1.18 6.05
CA VAL A 30 -10.55 -2.30 6.50
C VAL A 30 -11.18 -3.65 6.13
N ALA A 31 -12.49 -3.82 6.35
CA ALA A 31 -13.21 -5.03 5.97
C ALA A 31 -13.14 -5.30 4.47
N TYR A 32 -13.32 -4.25 3.64
CA TYR A 32 -13.22 -4.35 2.19
C TYR A 32 -11.81 -4.74 1.73
N LEU A 33 -10.76 -4.07 2.27
CA LEU A 33 -9.37 -4.42 1.99
C LEU A 33 -9.08 -5.87 2.35
N GLY A 34 -9.57 -6.33 3.49
CA GLY A 34 -9.41 -7.71 3.90
C GLY A 34 -10.02 -8.69 2.89
N LYS A 35 -11.21 -8.40 2.35
CA LYS A 35 -11.82 -9.22 1.29
C LYS A 35 -10.99 -9.23 0.01
N LEU A 36 -10.42 -8.08 -0.40
CA LEU A 36 -9.53 -8.00 -1.57
C LEU A 36 -8.28 -8.86 -1.39
N LEU A 37 -7.63 -8.78 -0.23
CA LEU A 37 -6.45 -9.60 0.07
C LEU A 37 -6.78 -11.09 0.12
N ASP A 38 -7.90 -11.47 0.75
CA ASP A 38 -8.37 -12.87 0.75
C ASP A 38 -8.63 -13.38 -0.68
N ALA A 39 -9.23 -12.56 -1.54
CA ALA A 39 -9.47 -12.90 -2.95
C ALA A 39 -8.15 -13.06 -3.72
N GLY A 40 -7.17 -12.17 -3.49
CA GLY A 40 -5.83 -12.26 -4.08
C GLY A 40 -5.11 -13.55 -3.68
N LEU A 41 -5.11 -13.88 -2.39
CA LEU A 41 -4.52 -15.14 -1.90
C LEU A 41 -5.25 -16.37 -2.49
N ALA A 42 -6.57 -16.32 -2.62
CA ALA A 42 -7.35 -17.39 -3.24
C ALA A 42 -7.05 -17.54 -4.74
N PHE A 43 -6.86 -16.43 -5.46
CA PHE A 43 -6.43 -16.44 -6.86
C PHE A 43 -5.08 -17.13 -7.02
N ARG A 44 -4.08 -16.76 -6.22
CA ARG A 44 -2.73 -17.38 -6.25
C ARG A 44 -2.78 -18.89 -6.04
N ARG A 45 -3.57 -19.36 -5.06
CA ARG A 45 -3.73 -20.79 -4.80
C ARG A 45 -4.40 -21.55 -5.95
N ARG A 46 -5.37 -20.91 -6.61
CA ARG A 46 -6.06 -21.53 -7.76
C ARG A 46 -5.24 -21.51 -9.05
N ARG A 47 -4.26 -20.62 -9.14
CA ARG A 47 -3.43 -20.43 -10.35
C ARG A 47 -1.94 -20.34 -9.98
N PRO A 48 -1.33 -21.44 -9.52
CA PRO A 48 0.07 -21.44 -9.07
C PRO A 48 1.05 -21.11 -10.19
N GLY A 49 0.67 -21.29 -11.47
CA GLY A 49 1.48 -20.90 -12.63
C GLY A 49 1.26 -19.49 -13.14
N ALA A 50 0.41 -18.68 -12.48
CA ALA A 50 0.24 -17.29 -12.88
C ALA A 50 1.52 -16.49 -12.61
N ALA A 51 1.95 -15.69 -13.59
CA ALA A 51 3.04 -14.75 -13.39
C ALA A 51 2.60 -13.64 -12.42
N VAL A 52 3.18 -13.62 -11.22
CA VAL A 52 2.90 -12.64 -10.18
C VAL A 52 4.23 -12.18 -9.60
N HIS A 53 4.45 -10.89 -9.55
CA HIS A 53 5.59 -10.28 -8.88
C HIS A 53 5.13 -9.63 -7.58
N ASP A 54 5.72 -10.04 -6.46
CA ASP A 54 5.44 -9.46 -5.16
C ASP A 54 6.39 -8.30 -4.89
N LEU A 55 5.83 -7.18 -4.45
CA LEU A 55 6.57 -6.00 -4.08
C LEU A 55 6.21 -5.62 -2.64
N LEU A 56 7.17 -5.71 -1.74
CA LEU A 56 7.00 -5.25 -0.37
C LEU A 56 7.27 -3.74 -0.29
N THR A 57 6.40 -3.04 0.41
CA THR A 57 6.55 -1.58 0.62
C THR A 57 7.80 -1.23 1.41
N THR A 58 8.27 -2.13 2.28
CA THR A 58 9.54 -2.02 3.01
C THR A 58 10.73 -2.02 2.08
N ASP A 59 10.76 -2.95 1.13
CA ASP A 59 11.85 -3.09 0.16
C ASP A 59 11.86 -1.92 -0.82
N LEU A 60 10.66 -1.52 -1.31
CA LEU A 60 10.52 -0.32 -2.12
C LEU A 60 10.97 0.95 -1.40
N ALA A 61 10.76 1.05 -0.09
CA ALA A 61 11.22 2.19 0.70
C ALA A 61 12.73 2.17 0.95
N ALA A 62 13.33 0.98 1.05
CA ALA A 62 14.77 0.81 1.27
C ALA A 62 15.58 1.08 -0.01
N ASP A 63 15.19 0.48 -1.13
CA ASP A 63 15.85 0.69 -2.44
C ASP A 63 14.82 0.73 -3.59
N PRO A 64 14.21 1.92 -3.84
CA PRO A 64 13.22 2.07 -4.91
C PRO A 64 13.74 1.72 -6.31
N LEU A 65 15.02 2.00 -6.60
CA LEU A 65 15.58 1.76 -7.93
C LEU A 65 15.84 0.28 -8.18
N LEU A 66 16.24 -0.47 -7.17
CA LEU A 66 16.39 -1.91 -7.25
C LEU A 66 15.02 -2.57 -7.48
N GLU A 67 14.00 -2.18 -6.73
CA GLU A 67 12.67 -2.75 -6.87
C GLU A 67 12.03 -2.44 -8.23
N VAL A 68 12.20 -1.22 -8.74
CA VAL A 68 11.75 -0.88 -10.09
C VAL A 68 12.49 -1.72 -11.14
N ALA A 69 13.80 -1.94 -10.98
CA ALA A 69 14.55 -2.80 -11.91
C ALA A 69 14.05 -4.25 -11.89
N ARG A 70 13.66 -4.78 -10.72
CA ARG A 70 13.02 -6.11 -10.58
C ARG A 70 11.68 -6.19 -11.31
N ILE A 71 10.85 -5.14 -11.22
CA ILE A 71 9.58 -5.06 -11.96
C ILE A 71 9.83 -5.08 -13.47
N TYR A 72 10.80 -4.30 -13.96
CA TYR A 72 11.15 -4.31 -15.38
C TYR A 72 11.63 -5.69 -15.84
N ALA A 73 12.52 -6.32 -15.08
CA ALA A 73 13.00 -7.67 -15.37
C ALA A 73 11.85 -8.71 -15.38
N PHE A 74 10.92 -8.61 -14.44
CA PHE A 74 9.73 -9.46 -14.38
C PHE A 74 8.84 -9.27 -15.63
N ALA A 75 8.72 -8.04 -16.12
CA ALA A 75 7.98 -7.73 -17.36
C ALA A 75 8.72 -8.13 -18.65
N GLY A 76 9.96 -8.63 -18.55
CA GLY A 76 10.81 -8.94 -19.71
C GLY A 76 11.41 -7.71 -20.37
N GLU A 77 11.43 -6.58 -19.66
CA GLU A 77 11.91 -5.29 -20.16
C GLU A 77 13.23 -4.88 -19.49
N ALA A 78 14.00 -4.03 -20.16
CA ALA A 78 15.21 -3.43 -19.61
C ALA A 78 14.95 -2.01 -19.10
N LEU A 79 15.31 -1.73 -17.85
CA LEU A 79 15.28 -0.37 -17.32
C LEU A 79 16.44 0.44 -17.91
N SER A 80 16.14 1.38 -18.83
CA SER A 80 17.16 2.19 -19.49
C SER A 80 17.90 3.12 -18.51
N ASP A 81 19.15 3.45 -18.82
CA ASP A 81 19.95 4.37 -17.99
C ASP A 81 19.33 5.77 -17.91
N ALA A 82 18.69 6.23 -18.99
CA ALA A 82 17.97 7.50 -19.00
C ALA A 82 16.77 7.50 -18.03
N ALA A 83 15.99 6.40 -17.99
CA ALA A 83 14.88 6.26 -17.05
C ALA A 83 15.40 6.16 -15.60
N ARG A 84 16.45 5.38 -15.37
CA ARG A 84 17.11 5.27 -14.06
C ARG A 84 17.62 6.61 -13.55
N ALA A 85 18.25 7.42 -14.41
CA ALA A 85 18.73 8.75 -14.05
C ALA A 85 17.59 9.71 -13.65
N LYS A 86 16.49 9.72 -14.40
CA LYS A 86 15.29 10.52 -14.08
C LYS A 86 14.64 10.10 -12.76
N MET A 87 14.53 8.80 -12.51
CA MET A 87 13.99 8.28 -11.24
C MET A 87 14.86 8.68 -10.05
N LYS A 88 16.21 8.57 -10.20
CA LYS A 88 17.16 8.98 -9.17
C LYS A 88 17.03 10.47 -8.83
N ALA A 89 16.90 11.34 -9.84
CA ALA A 89 16.69 12.77 -9.63
C ALA A 89 15.38 13.04 -8.87
N LEU A 90 14.27 12.36 -9.25
CA LEU A 90 12.99 12.49 -8.57
C LEU A 90 13.05 12.04 -7.10
N LEU A 91 13.75 10.94 -6.81
CA LEU A 91 13.92 10.44 -5.45
C LEU A 91 14.72 11.43 -4.58
N ALA A 92 15.78 12.02 -5.13
CA ALA A 92 16.59 13.04 -4.45
C ALA A 92 15.77 14.30 -4.11
N ASP A 93 14.86 14.71 -4.98
CA ASP A 93 13.98 15.84 -4.73
C ASP A 93 12.89 15.48 -3.68
N ARG A 94 12.28 14.30 -3.79
CA ARG A 94 11.28 13.82 -2.84
C ARG A 94 11.82 13.57 -1.43
N ALA A 95 13.11 13.26 -1.26
CA ALA A 95 13.73 13.10 0.04
C ALA A 95 13.64 14.35 0.93
N LYS A 96 13.43 15.53 0.33
CA LYS A 96 13.26 16.82 1.02
C LYS A 96 11.82 17.07 1.49
N ALA A 97 10.86 16.27 1.03
CA ALA A 97 9.44 16.47 1.37
C ALA A 97 9.13 15.97 2.79
N PRO A 98 8.27 16.66 3.56
CA PRO A 98 7.86 16.21 4.88
C PRO A 98 7.15 14.85 4.79
N ARG A 99 7.49 13.94 5.70
CA ARG A 99 6.83 12.64 5.81
C ARG A 99 5.56 12.77 6.65
N HIS A 100 4.46 12.27 6.12
CA HIS A 100 3.23 12.15 6.90
C HIS A 100 3.31 10.93 7.83
N VAL A 101 3.09 11.18 9.11
CA VAL A 101 2.95 10.12 10.12
C VAL A 101 1.46 9.96 10.44
N TYR A 102 0.96 8.74 10.39
CA TYR A 102 -0.42 8.40 10.70
C TYR A 102 -0.45 7.26 11.71
N ALA A 103 -1.22 7.41 12.78
CA ALA A 103 -1.53 6.33 13.70
C ALA A 103 -2.88 5.68 13.34
N ALA A 104 -3.05 4.39 13.62
CA ALA A 104 -4.33 3.71 13.42
C ALA A 104 -5.44 4.34 14.27
N ALA A 105 -5.10 4.75 15.48
CA ALA A 105 -6.00 5.42 16.42
C ALA A 105 -6.59 6.73 15.88
N ASP A 106 -5.86 7.47 15.02
CA ASP A 106 -6.36 8.69 14.37
C ASP A 106 -7.61 8.42 13.51
N PHE A 107 -7.84 7.16 13.15
CA PHE A 107 -8.96 6.70 12.33
C PHE A 107 -9.95 5.82 13.10
N GLY A 108 -9.82 5.74 14.43
CA GLY A 108 -10.65 4.89 15.28
C GLY A 108 -10.45 3.40 14.99
N LEU A 109 -9.23 3.01 14.62
CA LEU A 109 -8.84 1.63 14.33
C LEU A 109 -7.90 1.12 15.41
N GLU A 110 -8.20 -0.04 15.97
CA GLU A 110 -7.37 -0.70 16.96
C GLU A 110 -6.29 -1.56 16.29
N PRO A 111 -4.99 -1.37 16.61
CA PRO A 111 -3.90 -2.15 16.02
C PRO A 111 -4.10 -3.66 16.15
N ALA A 112 -4.57 -4.14 17.30
CA ALA A 112 -4.81 -5.57 17.53
C ALA A 112 -5.90 -6.15 16.61
N ASP A 113 -6.92 -5.35 16.25
CA ASP A 113 -7.95 -5.77 15.29
C ASP A 113 -7.40 -5.85 13.87
N LEU A 114 -6.54 -4.91 13.50
CA LEU A 114 -5.84 -4.94 12.22
C LEU A 114 -4.92 -6.17 12.13
N ASP A 115 -4.17 -6.44 13.18
CA ASP A 115 -3.27 -7.60 13.24
C ASP A 115 -4.06 -8.92 13.10
N ARG A 116 -5.17 -9.07 13.82
CA ARG A 116 -6.05 -10.24 13.68
C ARG A 116 -6.63 -10.36 12.26
N ARG A 117 -7.13 -9.24 11.70
CA ARG A 117 -7.76 -9.24 10.38
C ARG A 117 -6.79 -9.60 9.27
N PHE A 118 -5.56 -9.15 9.35
CA PHE A 118 -4.55 -9.34 8.32
C PHE A 118 -3.54 -10.46 8.64
N ALA A 119 -3.71 -11.20 9.73
CA ALA A 119 -2.77 -12.24 10.20
C ALA A 119 -2.43 -13.28 9.13
N LYS A 120 -3.42 -13.69 8.31
CA LYS A 120 -3.22 -14.64 7.22
C LYS A 120 -2.32 -14.07 6.13
N TYR A 121 -2.58 -12.83 5.73
CA TYR A 121 -1.77 -12.12 4.76
C TYR A 121 -0.34 -11.92 5.27
N LYS A 122 -0.20 -11.46 6.51
CA LYS A 122 1.11 -11.26 7.14
C LYS A 122 1.95 -12.54 7.15
N ARG A 123 1.35 -13.68 7.50
CA ARG A 123 2.06 -14.98 7.48
C ARG A 123 2.47 -15.40 6.07
N GLU A 124 1.64 -15.15 5.07
CA GLU A 124 1.92 -15.54 3.68
C GLU A 124 3.13 -14.79 3.11
N PHE A 125 3.28 -13.50 3.47
CA PHE A 125 4.33 -12.64 2.93
C PHE A 125 5.46 -12.32 3.92
N GLY A 126 5.41 -12.83 5.13
CA GLY A 126 6.45 -12.61 6.14
C GLY A 126 6.54 -11.17 6.67
N VAL A 127 5.40 -10.45 6.74
CA VAL A 127 5.33 -9.02 7.11
C VAL A 127 4.50 -8.78 8.36
#